data_1ae1fec35047e1a1beef71dedad30214
#
_entry.id   1ae1fec35047e1a1beef71dedad30214
#
_cell.length_a   1.000
_cell.length_b   1.000
_cell.length_c   1.000
_cell.angle_alpha   90.00
_cell.angle_beta   90.00
_cell.angle_gamma   90.00
#
_symmetry.space_group_name_H-M   'P 1'
#
loop_
_entity.id
_entity.type
_entity.pdbx_description
1 polymer ?
#
loop_
_entity_poly.entity_id
_entity_poly.type
_entity_poly.pdbx_seq_one_letter_code
_entity_poly.pdbx_strand_id
1 'polypeptide(L)'
;YIACAKKLLAAPQQIYPQFATHNAQTLATIYHLADPNLYYSGQYEFQCLHGMGEPLYEQVVGDKMDNKLGVPCRIYAPVGNHETLLAYLVRRLLENGANTSFVNRIADKSLKIEDLIENPHSEILKNAAKESQLGQKHPVIPLAPDLYGDTRPNSMGLDLANDHELMLLNQTAQDFSQQQWQAQALGKNLGNEDNLTDEHSELITILNPSNHSDVVGHVQEAS
;
A
#
# COMPACT_ATOMS: atom_id res chain seq x y z
N TYR A 1 13.35 -4.67 -3.71
CA TYR A 1 14.15 -3.44 -3.87
C TYR A 1 15.53 -3.73 -4.48
N ILE A 2 16.38 -4.54 -3.83
CA ILE A 2 17.75 -4.84 -4.29
C ILE A 2 17.79 -5.45 -5.70
N ALA A 3 16.87 -6.38 -6.02
CA ALA A 3 16.78 -6.96 -7.35
C ALA A 3 16.50 -5.91 -8.45
N CYS A 4 15.61 -4.95 -8.16
CA CYS A 4 15.32 -3.82 -9.05
C CYS A 4 16.54 -2.88 -9.16
N ALA A 5 17.19 -2.55 -8.03
CA ALA A 5 18.39 -1.72 -8.03
C ALA A 5 19.51 -2.32 -8.90
N LYS A 6 19.75 -3.63 -8.77
CA LYS A 6 20.71 -4.35 -9.63
C LYS A 6 20.39 -4.21 -11.11
N LYS A 7 19.09 -4.32 -11.47
CA LYS A 7 18.64 -4.21 -12.86
C LYS A 7 18.79 -2.79 -13.40
N LEU A 8 18.49 -1.77 -12.59
CA LEU A 8 18.66 -0.37 -12.95
C LEU A 8 20.14 0.00 -13.15
N LEU A 9 21.01 -0.44 -12.24
CA LEU A 9 22.46 -0.21 -12.33
C LEU A 9 23.10 -0.90 -13.54
N ALA A 10 22.49 -1.95 -14.08
CA ALA A 10 22.95 -2.63 -15.28
C ALA A 10 22.63 -1.86 -16.59
N ALA A 11 21.89 -0.75 -16.55
CA ALA A 11 21.48 0.04 -17.69
C ALA A 11 21.91 1.52 -17.59
N PRO A 12 23.22 1.83 -17.36
CA PRO A 12 23.68 3.18 -17.02
C PRO A 12 23.55 4.19 -18.15
N GLN A 13 23.39 3.72 -19.39
CA GLN A 13 23.23 4.59 -20.56
C GLN A 13 21.77 5.00 -20.80
N GLN A 14 20.81 4.31 -20.19
CA GLN A 14 19.39 4.53 -20.39
C GLN A 14 18.71 5.13 -19.17
N ILE A 15 19.25 4.89 -17.98
CA ILE A 15 18.59 5.22 -16.72
C ILE A 15 19.60 5.89 -15.78
N TYR A 16 19.18 6.98 -15.15
CA TYR A 16 19.86 7.57 -13.98
C TYR A 16 19.08 7.18 -12.71
N PRO A 17 19.49 6.12 -12.00
CA PRO A 17 18.77 5.66 -10.83
C PRO A 17 18.92 6.64 -9.65
N GLN A 18 17.82 6.85 -8.94
CA GLN A 18 17.74 7.63 -7.71
C GLN A 18 17.25 6.72 -6.60
N PHE A 19 18.12 6.34 -5.68
CA PHE A 19 17.85 5.34 -4.67
C PHE A 19 17.48 5.99 -3.33
N ALA A 20 16.19 6.08 -3.03
CA ALA A 20 15.71 6.57 -1.75
C ALA A 20 15.69 5.43 -0.72
N THR A 21 16.46 5.57 0.35
CA THR A 21 16.48 4.59 1.45
C THR A 21 17.00 5.20 2.75
N HIS A 22 16.50 4.75 3.89
CA HIS A 22 17.04 5.03 5.22
C HIS A 22 17.64 3.77 5.88
N ASN A 23 17.79 2.71 5.10
CA ASN A 23 18.36 1.44 5.55
C ASN A 23 19.82 1.34 5.12
N ALA A 24 20.73 1.34 6.10
CA ALA A 24 22.19 1.31 5.86
C ALA A 24 22.64 0.05 5.10
N GLN A 25 22.01 -1.11 5.35
CA GLN A 25 22.30 -2.34 4.60
C GLN A 25 21.94 -2.19 3.13
N THR A 26 20.76 -1.63 2.83
CA THR A 26 20.31 -1.38 1.45
C THR A 26 21.27 -0.41 0.74
N LEU A 27 21.65 0.67 1.42
CA LEU A 27 22.59 1.67 0.90
C LEU A 27 23.94 1.02 0.58
N ALA A 28 24.52 0.31 1.54
CA ALA A 28 25.80 -0.37 1.36
C ALA A 28 25.75 -1.41 0.22
N THR A 29 24.66 -2.17 0.14
CA THR A 29 24.47 -3.15 -0.94
C THR A 29 24.44 -2.48 -2.30
N ILE A 30 23.72 -1.37 -2.47
CA ILE A 30 23.66 -0.61 -3.73
C ILE A 30 25.04 -0.06 -4.09
N TYR A 31 25.73 0.53 -3.10
CA TYR A 31 27.05 1.08 -3.27
C TYR A 31 28.03 0.04 -3.82
N HIS A 32 28.02 -1.18 -3.26
CA HIS A 32 28.87 -2.27 -3.73
C HIS A 32 28.42 -2.88 -5.05
N LEU A 33 27.12 -2.94 -5.32
CA LEU A 33 26.58 -3.39 -6.62
C LEU A 33 26.97 -2.45 -7.76
N ALA A 34 27.10 -1.16 -7.48
CA ALA A 34 27.52 -0.14 -8.44
C ALA A 34 29.03 -0.12 -8.71
N ASP A 35 29.80 -0.97 -8.05
CA ASP A 35 31.27 -1.02 -8.05
C ASP A 35 31.93 0.34 -7.75
N PRO A 36 32.22 0.61 -6.47
CA PRO A 36 32.75 1.92 -6.04
C PRO A 36 34.11 2.28 -6.67
N ASN A 37 34.83 1.33 -7.27
CA ASN A 37 36.09 1.59 -8.00
C ASN A 37 35.83 2.09 -9.42
N LEU A 38 34.70 1.78 -9.99
CA LEU A 38 34.26 2.20 -11.32
C LEU A 38 33.25 3.34 -11.30
N TYR A 39 32.96 3.87 -10.12
CA TYR A 39 31.99 4.97 -9.96
C TYR A 39 32.44 6.22 -10.75
N TYR A 40 31.52 6.81 -11.48
CA TYR A 40 31.67 8.11 -12.14
C TYR A 40 30.48 9.03 -11.81
N SER A 41 30.73 10.34 -11.80
CA SER A 41 29.70 11.33 -11.54
C SER A 41 28.55 11.22 -12.55
N GLY A 42 27.32 11.16 -12.07
CA GLY A 42 26.13 10.99 -12.91
C GLY A 42 25.72 9.55 -13.17
N GLN A 43 26.38 8.56 -12.55
CA GLN A 43 25.96 7.17 -12.66
C GLN A 43 24.68 6.89 -11.87
N TYR A 44 24.55 7.37 -10.66
CA TYR A 44 23.39 7.29 -9.79
C TYR A 44 23.51 8.27 -8.63
N GLU A 45 22.41 8.47 -7.91
CA GLU A 45 22.41 9.21 -6.64
C GLU A 45 21.59 8.47 -5.59
N PHE A 46 21.87 8.78 -4.33
CA PHE A 46 20.96 8.45 -3.25
C PHE A 46 19.96 9.57 -3.00
N GLN A 47 18.87 9.25 -2.30
CA GLN A 47 17.91 10.23 -1.84
C GLN A 47 17.52 9.99 -0.39
N CYS A 48 17.32 11.06 0.37
CA CYS A 48 16.75 10.98 1.71
C CYS A 48 15.65 12.00 1.90
N LEU A 49 14.70 11.68 2.77
CA LEU A 49 13.67 12.60 3.19
C LEU A 49 14.27 13.59 4.18
N HIS A 50 13.98 14.88 3.99
CA HIS A 50 14.37 15.93 4.92
C HIS A 50 13.88 15.62 6.35
N GLY A 51 14.78 15.76 7.33
CA GLY A 51 14.51 15.41 8.73
C GLY A 51 14.66 13.92 9.06
N MET A 52 15.07 13.09 8.10
CA MET A 52 15.30 11.66 8.30
C MET A 52 16.61 11.23 7.64
N GLY A 53 17.39 10.42 8.35
CA GLY A 53 18.56 9.76 7.77
C GLY A 53 19.83 10.60 7.65
N GLU A 54 19.87 11.83 8.12
CA GLU A 54 21.06 12.68 8.11
C GLU A 54 22.32 11.97 8.62
N PRO A 55 22.32 11.30 9.79
CA PRO A 55 23.50 10.62 10.30
C PRO A 55 24.03 9.51 9.38
N LEU A 56 23.15 8.86 8.64
CA LEU A 56 23.53 7.87 7.63
C LEU A 56 24.18 8.56 6.42
N TYR A 57 23.58 9.62 5.92
CA TYR A 57 24.02 10.30 4.71
C TYR A 57 25.22 11.21 4.91
N GLU A 58 25.50 11.64 6.13
CA GLU A 58 26.76 12.29 6.51
C GLU A 58 27.99 11.39 6.24
N GLN A 59 27.81 10.07 6.24
CA GLN A 59 28.85 9.12 5.89
C GLN A 59 28.98 8.88 4.38
N VAL A 60 27.99 9.26 3.61
CA VAL A 60 27.90 8.99 2.16
C VAL A 60 28.42 10.16 1.35
N VAL A 61 27.94 11.38 1.70
CA VAL A 61 28.25 12.61 0.94
C VAL A 61 29.58 13.20 1.42
N GLY A 62 30.46 13.52 0.48
CA GLY A 62 31.74 14.12 0.75
C GLY A 62 32.90 13.38 0.10
N ASP A 63 34.13 13.82 0.35
CA ASP A 63 35.34 13.25 -0.26
C ASP A 63 35.68 11.89 0.39
N LYS A 64 36.12 10.95 -0.42
CA LYS A 64 36.69 9.67 0.04
C LYS A 64 37.91 9.86 0.95
N MET A 65 38.65 10.95 0.78
CA MET A 65 39.76 11.31 1.68
C MET A 65 39.30 11.64 3.10
N ASP A 66 38.07 12.10 3.26
CA ASP A 66 37.41 12.37 4.55
C ASP A 66 36.68 11.14 5.09
N ASN A 67 36.98 9.96 4.60
CA ASN A 67 36.34 8.69 4.93
C ASN A 67 34.83 8.67 4.60
N LYS A 68 34.43 9.35 3.53
CA LYS A 68 33.07 9.32 3.00
C LYS A 68 32.98 8.41 1.77
N LEU A 69 31.77 8.07 1.35
CA LEU A 69 31.61 7.18 0.18
C LEU A 69 31.76 7.90 -1.17
N GLY A 70 31.67 9.23 -1.19
CA GLY A 70 31.84 10.01 -2.42
C GLY A 70 30.66 9.94 -3.38
N VAL A 71 29.48 9.59 -2.92
CA VAL A 71 28.26 9.48 -3.73
C VAL A 71 27.29 10.61 -3.37
N PRO A 72 26.66 11.27 -4.35
CA PRO A 72 25.71 12.35 -4.08
C PRO A 72 24.44 11.83 -3.42
N CYS A 73 23.87 12.66 -2.56
CA CYS A 73 22.54 12.45 -1.99
C CYS A 73 21.67 13.68 -2.25
N ARG A 74 20.48 13.46 -2.78
CA ARG A 74 19.46 14.49 -2.92
C ARG A 74 18.52 14.43 -1.73
N ILE A 75 18.34 15.56 -1.05
CA ILE A 75 17.36 15.70 0.02
C ILE A 75 16.05 16.17 -0.62
N TYR A 76 14.97 15.45 -0.39
CA TYR A 76 13.64 15.86 -0.80
C TYR A 76 12.74 16.16 0.40
N ALA A 77 11.88 17.15 0.24
CA ALA A 77 10.89 17.53 1.24
C ALA A 77 9.54 17.69 0.55
N PRO A 78 8.48 17.06 1.04
CA PRO A 78 7.14 17.33 0.56
C PRO A 78 6.74 18.76 0.94
N VAL A 79 6.10 19.47 0.01
CA VAL A 79 5.60 20.83 0.20
C VAL A 79 4.09 20.82 0.05
N GLY A 80 3.39 21.42 1.00
CA GLY A 80 1.93 21.52 0.98
C GLY A 80 1.37 21.98 2.32
N ASN A 81 0.05 22.08 2.42
CA ASN A 81 -0.65 22.35 3.67
C ASN A 81 -0.83 21.07 4.50
N HIS A 82 -1.34 21.20 5.72
CA HIS A 82 -1.56 20.07 6.63
C HIS A 82 -2.53 19.02 6.06
N GLU A 83 -3.53 19.43 5.28
CA GLU A 83 -4.52 18.52 4.68
C GLU A 83 -3.88 17.56 3.67
N THR A 84 -2.95 18.07 2.87
CA THR A 84 -2.28 17.29 1.83
C THR A 84 -1.07 16.51 2.36
N LEU A 85 -0.36 17.06 3.37
CA LEU A 85 0.88 16.48 3.89
C LEU A 85 0.66 15.50 5.03
N LEU A 86 -0.43 15.60 5.79
CA LEU A 86 -0.63 14.78 6.98
C LEU A 86 -0.55 13.29 6.67
N ALA A 87 -1.26 12.82 5.66
CA ALA A 87 -1.27 11.41 5.29
C ALA A 87 0.11 10.92 4.82
N TYR A 88 0.87 11.77 4.14
CA TYR A 88 2.24 11.45 3.71
C TYR A 88 3.17 11.30 4.92
N LEU A 89 3.17 12.26 5.83
CA LEU A 89 4.04 12.28 7.00
C LEU A 89 3.71 11.14 7.98
N VAL A 90 2.42 10.88 8.22
CA VAL A 90 1.99 9.76 9.07
C VAL A 90 2.49 8.42 8.54
N ARG A 91 2.40 8.17 7.22
CA ARG A 91 2.95 6.93 6.64
C ARG A 91 4.47 6.81 6.84
N ARG A 92 5.21 7.92 6.74
CA ARG A 92 6.67 7.89 6.99
C ARG A 92 6.98 7.62 8.46
N LEU A 93 6.25 8.22 9.36
CA LEU A 93 6.40 7.96 10.81
C LEU A 93 6.08 6.51 11.16
N LEU A 94 4.99 5.96 10.62
CA LEU A 94 4.62 4.56 10.84
C LEU A 94 5.65 3.58 10.26
N GLU A 95 6.17 3.86 9.08
CA GLU A 95 7.22 3.06 8.44
C GLU A 95 8.49 3.00 9.31
N ASN A 96 8.95 4.13 9.83
CA ASN A 96 10.13 4.17 10.68
C ASN A 96 9.85 3.68 12.12
N GLY A 97 8.61 3.78 12.60
CA GLY A 97 8.18 3.33 13.92
C GLY A 97 7.89 1.83 14.01
N ALA A 98 7.81 1.11 12.90
CA ALA A 98 7.54 -0.33 12.92
C ALA A 98 8.68 -1.11 13.60
N ASN A 99 8.33 -2.08 14.46
CA ASN A 99 9.31 -2.91 15.16
C ASN A 99 10.26 -3.67 14.20
N THR A 100 9.80 -3.94 12.99
CA THR A 100 10.58 -4.59 11.93
C THR A 100 11.42 -3.61 11.11
N SER A 101 11.33 -2.30 11.36
CA SER A 101 12.15 -1.32 10.66
C SER A 101 13.63 -1.51 10.99
N PHE A 102 14.50 -1.20 10.03
CA PHE A 102 15.94 -1.31 10.24
C PHE A 102 16.42 -0.48 11.43
N VAL A 103 15.86 0.70 11.65
CA VAL A 103 16.22 1.59 12.76
C VAL A 103 15.92 0.96 14.11
N ASN A 104 14.77 0.33 14.26
CA ASN A 104 14.41 -0.34 15.50
C ASN A 104 15.21 -1.65 15.71
N ARG A 105 15.44 -2.40 14.63
CA ARG A 105 16.25 -3.63 14.70
C ARG A 105 17.70 -3.35 15.07
N ILE A 106 18.32 -2.26 14.60
CA ILE A 106 19.70 -1.90 14.95
C ILE A 106 19.82 -1.45 16.41
N ALA A 107 18.74 -0.94 17.00
CA ALA A 107 18.68 -0.56 18.42
C ALA A 107 18.49 -1.76 19.34
N ASP A 108 18.07 -2.90 18.82
CA ASP A 108 17.87 -4.14 19.59
C ASP A 108 19.20 -4.84 19.83
N LYS A 109 19.69 -4.73 21.06
CA LYS A 109 20.95 -5.34 21.50
C LYS A 109 20.94 -6.88 21.51
N SER A 110 19.78 -7.51 21.38
CA SER A 110 19.65 -8.97 21.29
C SER A 110 19.97 -9.53 19.90
N LEU A 111 19.90 -8.68 18.86
CA LEU A 111 20.17 -9.05 17.48
C LEU A 111 21.67 -8.95 17.18
N LYS A 112 22.19 -9.95 16.49
CA LYS A 112 23.57 -9.93 15.99
C LYS A 112 23.63 -9.14 14.68
N ILE A 113 24.81 -8.60 14.38
CA ILE A 113 25.03 -7.87 13.12
C ILE A 113 24.75 -8.77 11.91
N GLU A 114 25.12 -10.06 12.00
CA GLU A 114 24.90 -11.06 10.95
C GLU A 114 23.40 -11.19 10.59
N ASP A 115 22.52 -11.14 11.59
CA ASP A 115 21.06 -11.21 11.39
C ASP A 115 20.50 -9.95 10.73
N LEU A 116 21.17 -8.78 10.98
CA LEU A 116 20.78 -7.51 10.36
C LEU A 116 21.19 -7.38 8.89
N ILE A 117 22.28 -8.04 8.52
CA ILE A 117 22.85 -7.97 7.17
C ILE A 117 22.57 -9.23 6.32
N GLU A 118 21.71 -10.13 6.81
CA GLU A 118 21.33 -11.32 6.04
C GLU A 118 20.77 -10.95 4.67
N ASN A 119 21.19 -11.68 3.66
CA ASN A 119 20.72 -11.44 2.29
C ASN A 119 19.22 -11.82 2.17
N PRO A 120 18.32 -10.86 1.86
CA PRO A 120 16.89 -11.12 1.75
C PRO A 120 16.52 -12.22 0.74
N HIS A 121 17.31 -12.38 -0.30
CA HIS A 121 17.10 -13.46 -1.28
C HIS A 121 17.35 -14.85 -0.64
N SER A 122 18.40 -14.98 0.17
CA SER A 122 18.69 -16.23 0.87
C SER A 122 17.60 -16.59 1.89
N GLU A 123 17.06 -15.59 2.58
CA GLU A 123 15.94 -15.77 3.50
C GLU A 123 14.68 -16.28 2.77
N ILE A 124 14.33 -15.67 1.63
CA ILE A 124 13.19 -16.11 0.82
C ILE A 124 13.39 -17.56 0.34
N LEU A 125 14.58 -17.94 -0.10
CA LEU A 125 14.87 -19.30 -0.52
C LEU A 125 14.79 -20.30 0.64
N LYS A 126 15.28 -19.94 1.83
CA LYS A 126 15.14 -20.78 3.04
C LYS A 126 13.67 -21.00 3.40
N ASN A 127 12.86 -19.97 3.31
CA ASN A 127 11.42 -20.07 3.59
C ASN A 127 10.70 -20.89 2.50
N ALA A 128 11.00 -20.66 1.24
CA ALA A 128 10.46 -21.46 0.13
C ALA A 128 10.79 -22.96 0.26
N ALA A 129 11.99 -23.29 0.75
CA ALA A 129 12.38 -24.68 0.99
C ALA A 129 11.56 -25.34 2.13
N LYS A 130 11.20 -24.56 3.17
CA LYS A 130 10.33 -25.04 4.26
C LYS A 130 8.87 -25.19 3.80
N GLU A 131 8.40 -24.27 2.98
CA GLU A 131 7.01 -24.19 2.50
C GLU A 131 6.78 -25.02 1.23
N SER A 132 7.84 -25.61 0.66
CA SER A 132 7.84 -26.37 -0.61
C SER A 132 7.34 -25.54 -1.82
N GLN A 133 7.25 -24.22 -1.69
CA GLN A 133 6.80 -23.32 -2.74
C GLN A 133 7.39 -21.92 -2.56
N LEU A 134 7.76 -21.29 -3.69
CA LEU A 134 8.21 -19.90 -3.71
C LEU A 134 7.01 -18.93 -3.80
N GLY A 135 7.06 -17.83 -3.04
CA GLY A 135 6.07 -16.76 -3.14
C GLY A 135 4.76 -17.02 -2.40
N GLN A 136 4.78 -17.87 -1.38
CA GLN A 136 3.64 -18.02 -0.47
C GLN A 136 3.27 -16.70 0.22
N LYS A 137 1.98 -16.54 0.51
CA LYS A 137 1.52 -15.43 1.33
C LYS A 137 2.13 -15.51 2.73
N HIS A 138 2.30 -14.37 3.37
CA HIS A 138 2.77 -14.32 4.76
C HIS A 138 1.80 -15.11 5.68
N PRO A 139 2.30 -15.97 6.59
CA PRO A 139 1.43 -16.84 7.38
C PRO A 139 0.51 -16.11 8.37
N VAL A 140 0.89 -14.91 8.79
CA VAL A 140 0.17 -14.13 9.81
C VAL A 140 -0.50 -12.88 9.21
N ILE A 141 0.10 -12.26 8.20
CA ILE A 141 -0.46 -11.06 7.57
C ILE A 141 -1.49 -11.49 6.52
N PRO A 142 -2.78 -11.12 6.67
CA PRO A 142 -3.80 -11.46 5.69
C PRO A 142 -3.55 -10.77 4.35
N LEU A 143 -4.05 -11.34 3.27
CA LEU A 143 -4.15 -10.64 1.99
C LEU A 143 -5.18 -9.51 2.09
N ALA A 144 -5.10 -8.53 1.21
CA ALA A 144 -6.02 -7.40 1.21
C ALA A 144 -7.52 -7.80 1.14
N PRO A 145 -7.93 -8.80 0.34
CA PRO A 145 -9.32 -9.30 0.36
C PRO A 145 -9.75 -9.87 1.71
N ASP A 146 -8.82 -10.47 2.46
CA ASP A 146 -9.08 -11.21 3.70
C ASP A 146 -8.90 -10.34 4.95
N LEU A 147 -8.70 -9.02 4.79
CA LEU A 147 -8.33 -8.11 5.89
C LEU A 147 -9.35 -8.12 7.05
N TYR A 148 -10.62 -8.32 6.76
CA TYR A 148 -11.71 -8.36 7.73
C TYR A 148 -12.24 -9.78 7.99
N GLY A 149 -11.52 -10.82 7.55
CA GLY A 149 -11.92 -12.20 7.66
C GLY A 149 -13.16 -12.55 6.83
N ASP A 150 -13.81 -13.65 7.21
CA ASP A 150 -14.95 -14.20 6.45
C ASP A 150 -16.23 -13.37 6.57
N THR A 151 -16.31 -12.47 7.55
CA THR A 151 -17.51 -11.67 7.80
C THR A 151 -17.73 -10.58 6.76
N ARG A 152 -16.65 -10.06 6.17
CA ARG A 152 -16.72 -9.02 5.15
C ARG A 152 -15.49 -9.05 4.27
N PRO A 153 -15.59 -9.47 3.00
CA PRO A 153 -14.49 -9.33 2.07
C PRO A 153 -14.17 -7.85 1.85
N ASN A 154 -12.87 -7.51 1.81
CA ASN A 154 -12.46 -6.15 1.49
C ASN A 154 -12.66 -5.87 0.00
N SER A 155 -13.10 -4.66 -0.33
CA SER A 155 -13.25 -4.25 -1.73
C SER A 155 -11.91 -4.27 -2.46
N MET A 156 -11.93 -4.77 -3.68
CA MET A 156 -10.77 -4.68 -4.59
C MET A 156 -10.58 -3.27 -5.16
N GLY A 157 -11.61 -2.43 -5.07
CA GLY A 157 -11.67 -1.16 -5.77
C GLY A 157 -11.93 -1.34 -7.28
N LEU A 158 -11.99 -0.23 -7.99
CA LEU A 158 -12.11 -0.18 -9.45
C LEU A 158 -11.05 0.76 -10.00
N ASP A 159 -10.37 0.38 -11.06
CA ASP A 159 -9.48 1.29 -11.80
C ASP A 159 -10.31 2.11 -12.79
N LEU A 160 -10.69 3.32 -12.36
CA LEU A 160 -11.48 4.22 -13.19
C LEU A 160 -10.71 4.82 -14.41
N ALA A 161 -9.41 4.54 -14.52
CA ALA A 161 -8.64 4.86 -15.72
C ALA A 161 -8.66 3.73 -16.76
N ASN A 162 -9.23 2.57 -16.41
CA ASN A 162 -9.39 1.43 -17.30
C ASN A 162 -10.75 1.49 -18.02
N ASP A 163 -10.76 1.79 -19.29
CA ASP A 163 -12.01 1.93 -20.10
C ASP A 163 -12.87 0.67 -20.09
N HIS A 164 -12.26 -0.52 -19.98
CA HIS A 164 -13.01 -1.77 -19.91
C HIS A 164 -13.76 -1.90 -18.57
N GLU A 165 -13.11 -1.57 -17.47
CA GLU A 165 -13.77 -1.55 -16.14
C GLU A 165 -14.88 -0.51 -16.07
N LEU A 166 -14.66 0.67 -16.65
CA LEU A 166 -15.69 1.71 -16.76
C LEU A 166 -16.89 1.25 -17.59
N MET A 167 -16.66 0.56 -18.70
CA MET A 167 -17.74 0.02 -19.51
C MET A 167 -18.57 -1.01 -18.76
N LEU A 168 -17.93 -1.93 -18.03
CA LEU A 168 -18.62 -2.94 -17.22
C LEU A 168 -19.39 -2.29 -16.07
N LEU A 169 -18.80 -1.30 -15.40
CA LEU A 169 -19.45 -0.53 -14.34
C LEU A 169 -20.70 0.18 -14.87
N ASN A 170 -20.60 0.85 -16.03
CA ASN A 170 -21.72 1.52 -16.66
C ASN A 170 -22.85 0.55 -17.04
N GLN A 171 -22.50 -0.61 -17.61
CA GLN A 171 -23.48 -1.66 -17.92
C GLN A 171 -24.20 -2.13 -16.66
N THR A 172 -23.44 -2.43 -15.60
CA THR A 172 -24.01 -2.85 -14.32
C THR A 172 -24.94 -1.77 -13.74
N ALA A 173 -24.54 -0.50 -13.79
CA ALA A 173 -25.36 0.60 -13.29
C ALA A 173 -26.67 0.74 -14.12
N GLN A 174 -26.60 0.55 -15.42
CA GLN A 174 -27.79 0.56 -16.29
C GLN A 174 -28.73 -0.60 -15.96
N ASP A 175 -28.20 -1.81 -15.75
CA ASP A 175 -28.99 -2.98 -15.39
C ASP A 175 -29.69 -2.79 -14.04
N PHE A 176 -29.00 -2.22 -13.05
CA PHE A 176 -29.55 -1.86 -11.75
C PHE A 176 -30.62 -0.78 -11.86
N SER A 177 -30.49 0.20 -12.73
CA SER A 177 -31.46 1.28 -12.92
C SER A 177 -32.79 0.79 -13.52
N GLN A 178 -32.82 -0.38 -14.14
CA GLN A 178 -34.04 -0.99 -14.66
C GLN A 178 -34.82 -1.80 -13.61
N GLN A 179 -34.23 -2.00 -12.42
CA GLN A 179 -34.86 -2.76 -11.34
C GLN A 179 -35.74 -1.84 -10.49
N GLN A 180 -36.93 -2.30 -10.16
CA GLN A 180 -37.75 -1.67 -9.13
C GLN A 180 -37.50 -2.36 -7.80
N TRP A 181 -37.07 -1.57 -6.84
CA TRP A 181 -36.71 -2.08 -5.52
C TRP A 181 -37.90 -2.04 -4.56
N GLN A 182 -38.02 -3.10 -3.76
CA GLN A 182 -39.01 -3.16 -2.67
C GLN A 182 -38.28 -3.55 -1.40
N ALA A 183 -38.56 -2.82 -0.33
CA ALA A 183 -38.03 -3.11 1.00
C ALA A 183 -39.15 -3.05 2.05
N GLN A 184 -39.01 -3.86 3.06
CA GLN A 184 -39.95 -3.90 4.21
C GLN A 184 -39.16 -4.08 5.50
N ALA A 185 -39.76 -3.70 6.64
CA ALA A 185 -39.16 -3.90 7.95
C ALA A 185 -38.99 -5.40 8.26
N LEU A 186 -37.78 -5.77 8.73
CA LEU A 186 -37.42 -7.17 9.02
C LEU A 186 -38.19 -7.80 10.18
N GLY A 187 -38.82 -6.99 11.04
CA GLY A 187 -39.57 -7.46 12.22
C GLY A 187 -40.92 -8.16 11.95
N LYS A 188 -41.41 -8.07 10.74
CA LYS A 188 -42.72 -8.66 10.38
C LYS A 188 -42.74 -10.19 10.28
N ASN A 189 -41.60 -10.86 10.21
CA ASN A 189 -41.51 -12.31 10.00
C ASN A 189 -41.08 -13.12 11.24
N LEU A 190 -41.06 -12.52 12.44
CA LEU A 190 -40.59 -13.19 13.66
C LEU A 190 -41.71 -13.75 14.56
N GLY A 191 -42.88 -13.99 14.08
CA GLY A 191 -43.93 -14.61 14.90
C GLY A 191 -45.23 -14.91 14.19
N ASN A 192 -45.49 -16.18 14.06
CA ASN A 192 -46.78 -16.85 13.76
C ASN A 192 -47.46 -16.58 12.40
N GLU A 193 -47.76 -17.69 11.74
CA GLU A 193 -48.53 -17.81 10.49
C GLU A 193 -50.01 -17.36 10.57
N ASP A 194 -50.40 -16.58 11.56
CA ASP A 194 -51.75 -16.07 11.66
C ASP A 194 -51.84 -14.60 11.22
N ASN A 195 -52.30 -14.43 9.98
CA ASN A 195 -53.03 -13.32 9.41
C ASN A 195 -53.03 -11.99 10.23
N LEU A 196 -52.01 -11.20 10.16
CA LEU A 196 -52.08 -9.77 10.33
C LEU A 196 -51.59 -9.09 9.05
N THR A 197 -52.46 -9.07 8.07
CA THR A 197 -52.42 -8.03 7.02
C THR A 197 -52.73 -6.72 7.74
N ASP A 198 -51.66 -6.04 8.16
CA ASP A 198 -51.78 -4.66 8.64
C ASP A 198 -52.08 -3.80 7.40
N GLU A 199 -53.39 -3.60 7.17
CA GLU A 199 -53.95 -2.85 6.03
C GLU A 199 -53.56 -1.36 6.05
N HIS A 200 -52.72 -0.94 7.01
CA HIS A 200 -52.39 0.47 7.24
C HIS A 200 -50.91 0.84 7.09
N SER A 201 -50.04 -0.07 6.67
CA SER A 201 -48.67 0.35 6.37
C SER A 201 -48.59 1.01 4.99
N GLU A 202 -48.44 2.31 4.99
CA GLU A 202 -48.36 3.12 3.79
C GLU A 202 -47.09 2.76 3.00
N LEU A 203 -47.26 2.51 1.69
CA LEU A 203 -46.14 2.24 0.79
C LEU A 203 -45.53 3.56 0.35
N ILE A 204 -44.31 3.83 0.86
CA ILE A 204 -43.58 5.06 0.56
C ILE A 204 -42.82 4.90 -0.75
N THR A 205 -43.05 5.81 -1.68
CA THR A 205 -42.31 5.86 -2.96
C THR A 205 -40.96 6.53 -2.76
N ILE A 206 -39.89 5.83 -3.14
CA ILE A 206 -38.52 6.35 -3.10
C ILE A 206 -38.14 6.86 -4.46
N LEU A 207 -37.81 8.13 -4.53
CA LEU A 207 -37.43 8.81 -5.76
C LEU A 207 -35.89 8.90 -5.88
N ASN A 208 -35.40 8.88 -7.10
CA ASN A 208 -34.00 9.16 -7.39
C ASN A 208 -33.65 10.61 -7.01
N PRO A 209 -32.68 10.84 -6.10
CA PRO A 209 -32.36 12.19 -5.64
C PRO A 209 -31.81 13.10 -6.75
N SER A 210 -31.30 12.53 -7.84
CA SER A 210 -30.81 13.28 -9.01
C SER A 210 -31.91 13.59 -10.01
N ASN A 211 -33.02 12.84 -9.98
CA ASN A 211 -34.16 13.00 -10.90
C ASN A 211 -35.44 12.55 -10.23
N HIS A 212 -36.20 13.46 -9.63
CA HIS A 212 -37.40 13.17 -8.89
C HIS A 212 -38.58 12.61 -9.73
N SER A 213 -38.48 12.58 -11.06
CA SER A 213 -39.44 11.87 -11.91
C SER A 213 -39.11 10.37 -12.08
N ASP A 214 -37.98 9.93 -11.55
CA ASP A 214 -37.53 8.54 -11.60
C ASP A 214 -37.82 7.86 -10.24
N VAL A 215 -38.62 6.82 -10.27
CA VAL A 215 -39.00 6.02 -9.09
C VAL A 215 -38.03 4.85 -8.95
N VAL A 216 -37.21 4.88 -7.91
CA VAL A 216 -36.23 3.82 -7.64
C VAL A 216 -36.92 2.58 -7.05
N GLY A 217 -37.98 2.78 -6.26
CA GLY A 217 -38.67 1.68 -5.63
C GLY A 217 -39.66 2.12 -4.56
N HIS A 218 -40.04 1.18 -3.71
CA HIS A 218 -41.01 1.40 -2.66
C HIS A 218 -40.54 0.79 -1.33
N VAL A 219 -40.87 1.46 -0.23
CA VAL A 219 -40.57 1.00 1.13
C VAL A 219 -41.85 0.89 1.93
N GLN A 220 -42.02 -0.22 2.64
CA GLN A 220 -43.05 -0.41 3.61
C GLN A 220 -42.43 -0.29 5.01
N GLU A 221 -42.76 0.77 5.74
CA GLU A 221 -42.28 0.99 7.10
C GLU A 221 -42.96 0.09 8.11
N ALA A 222 -42.33 -0.10 9.26
CA ALA A 222 -43.00 -0.74 10.41
C ALA A 222 -44.05 0.22 11.00
N SER A 223 -45.19 -0.31 11.34
CA SER A 223 -46.27 0.43 12.09
C SER A 223 -45.92 0.55 13.57
#